data_0d32530152464a821e8af54171cc01eb
#
_entry.id   0d32530152464a821e8af54171cc01eb
#
_cell.length_a   1.000
_cell.length_b   1.000
_cell.length_c   1.000
_cell.angle_alpha   90.00
_cell.angle_beta   90.00
_cell.angle_gamma   90.00
#
_symmetry.space_group_name_H-M   'P 1'
#
loop_
_entity.id
_entity.type
_entity.pdbx_description
1 polymer ?
#
loop_
_entity_poly.entity_id
_entity_poly.type
_entity_poly.pdbx_seq_one_letter_code
_entity_poly.pdbx_strand_id
1 'polypeptide(L)'
;VPGYEAPCYCAWSASNRSALIRIPAARGQSTRVELRNPDPSCNPYLALAVCLAAGLDGMERKLTPPEEITENIFEMNADERAACGIEDLPDSLEHALDALEADPLMAEVLGPHIYTQYIAGKEKEWEEYCTRVSSWEIAKYMVLY
;
A
#
# COMPACT_ATOMS: atom_id res chain seq x y z
N VAL A 1 -2.36 1.75 9.36
CA VAL A 1 -2.19 2.82 10.34
C VAL A 1 -0.82 2.65 11.00
N PRO A 2 0.03 3.69 11.03
CA PRO A 2 1.35 3.62 11.68
C PRO A 2 1.24 3.15 13.14
N GLY A 3 2.22 2.32 13.58
CA GLY A 3 2.25 1.79 14.95
C GLY A 3 1.49 0.48 15.17
N TYR A 4 0.88 -0.08 14.12
CA TYR A 4 0.25 -1.40 14.14
C TYR A 4 1.06 -2.40 13.30
N GLU A 5 0.71 -3.69 13.36
CA GLU A 5 1.48 -4.76 12.68
C GLU A 5 1.46 -4.68 11.15
N ALA A 6 0.46 -4.03 10.55
CA ALA A 6 0.39 -3.85 9.12
C ALA A 6 1.37 -2.76 8.66
N PRO A 7 2.31 -3.04 7.76
CA PRO A 7 3.29 -2.08 7.31
C PRO A 7 2.65 -0.98 6.46
N CYS A 8 3.09 0.27 6.71
CA CYS A 8 2.63 1.46 6.00
C CYS A 8 3.74 2.11 5.16
N TYR A 9 4.90 1.47 5.04
CA TYR A 9 6.11 2.06 4.48
C TYR A 9 6.69 1.20 3.37
N CYS A 10 7.03 1.80 2.24
CA CYS A 10 7.60 1.13 1.06
C CYS A 10 9.05 0.72 1.32
N ALA A 11 9.25 -0.42 1.95
CA ALA A 11 10.55 -0.99 2.24
C ALA A 11 10.52 -2.52 2.12
N TRP A 12 11.70 -3.13 2.01
CA TRP A 12 11.84 -4.58 2.03
C TRP A 12 12.88 -5.03 3.05
N SER A 13 12.74 -6.27 3.51
CA SER A 13 13.73 -6.91 4.38
C SER A 13 13.62 -8.44 4.36
N ALA A 14 14.72 -9.10 4.68
CA ALA A 14 14.76 -10.56 4.87
C ALA A 14 14.16 -10.99 6.23
N SER A 15 14.32 -10.19 7.27
CA SER A 15 13.96 -10.55 8.65
C SER A 15 13.02 -9.58 9.35
N ASN A 16 13.04 -8.30 8.95
CA ASN A 16 12.29 -7.24 9.59
C ASN A 16 10.78 -7.34 9.29
N ARG A 17 9.95 -7.33 10.32
CA ARG A 17 8.48 -7.38 10.20
C ARG A 17 7.82 -6.04 9.98
N SER A 18 8.53 -4.93 10.14
CA SER A 18 8.00 -3.59 9.84
C SER A 18 8.05 -3.25 8.36
N ALA A 19 8.80 -4.00 7.54
CA ALA A 19 8.88 -3.81 6.10
C ALA A 19 7.62 -4.31 5.38
N LEU A 20 7.24 -3.62 4.28
CA LEU A 20 6.12 -3.96 3.41
C LEU A 20 6.34 -5.31 2.70
N ILE A 21 7.53 -5.50 2.17
CA ILE A 21 7.93 -6.72 1.46
C ILE A 21 8.93 -7.47 2.33
N ARG A 22 8.61 -8.73 2.63
CA ARG A 22 9.49 -9.63 3.36
C ARG A 22 9.96 -10.78 2.50
N ILE A 23 11.26 -11.09 2.57
CA ILE A 23 11.86 -12.23 1.89
C ILE A 23 12.37 -13.21 2.96
N PRO A 24 11.54 -14.15 3.43
CA PRO A 24 11.94 -15.09 4.49
C PRO A 24 13.19 -15.89 4.12
N ALA A 25 13.98 -16.28 5.12
CA ALA A 25 15.20 -17.06 4.94
C ALA A 25 14.97 -18.50 4.40
N ALA A 26 13.72 -19.00 4.49
CA ALA A 26 13.35 -20.31 3.97
C ALA A 26 13.61 -20.43 2.47
N ARG A 27 14.16 -21.59 2.05
CA ARG A 27 14.51 -21.88 0.65
C ARG A 27 13.86 -23.19 0.21
N GLY A 28 14.08 -23.57 -1.05
CA GLY A 28 13.44 -24.72 -1.67
C GLY A 28 11.96 -24.50 -1.91
N GLN A 29 11.11 -25.42 -1.51
CA GLN A 29 9.65 -25.31 -1.69
C GLN A 29 9.01 -24.16 -0.89
N SER A 30 9.72 -23.64 0.11
CA SER A 30 9.25 -22.51 0.93
C SER A 30 9.81 -21.16 0.49
N THR A 31 10.53 -21.11 -0.62
CA THR A 31 11.04 -19.85 -1.19
C THR A 31 9.86 -18.97 -1.62
N ARG A 32 9.79 -17.76 -1.08
CA ARG A 32 8.70 -16.83 -1.37
C ARG A 32 9.07 -15.40 -1.08
N VAL A 33 8.29 -14.50 -1.63
CA VAL A 33 8.18 -13.09 -1.24
C VAL A 33 6.83 -12.92 -0.56
N GLU A 34 6.80 -12.19 0.53
CA GLU A 34 5.58 -11.85 1.26
C GLU A 34 5.30 -10.36 1.09
N LEU A 35 4.25 -10.02 0.34
CA LEU A 35 3.70 -8.68 0.31
C LEU A 35 2.66 -8.57 1.44
N ARG A 36 2.82 -7.59 2.34
CA ARG A 36 2.15 -7.60 3.64
C ARG A 36 1.07 -6.52 3.81
N ASN A 37 0.83 -5.69 2.81
CA ASN A 37 -0.16 -4.61 2.86
C ASN A 37 -1.56 -4.94 2.32
N PRO A 38 -1.81 -5.98 1.50
CA PRO A 38 -3.15 -6.20 0.98
C PRO A 38 -4.16 -6.38 2.10
N ASP A 39 -5.28 -5.65 1.99
CA ASP A 39 -6.40 -5.74 2.91
C ASP A 39 -7.14 -7.08 2.71
N PRO A 40 -7.57 -7.77 3.79
CA PRO A 40 -8.35 -9.00 3.66
C PRO A 40 -9.66 -8.85 2.89
N SER A 41 -10.20 -7.64 2.79
CA SER A 41 -11.42 -7.32 2.03
C SER A 41 -11.14 -6.95 0.56
N CYS A 42 -9.88 -6.87 0.13
CA CYS A 42 -9.55 -6.57 -1.25
C CYS A 42 -10.05 -7.67 -2.21
N ASN A 43 -10.31 -7.28 -3.47
CA ASN A 43 -10.58 -8.28 -4.52
C ASN A 43 -9.28 -9.05 -4.83
N PRO A 44 -9.20 -10.37 -4.50
CA PRO A 44 -7.96 -11.13 -4.64
C PRO A 44 -7.51 -11.27 -6.11
N TYR A 45 -8.42 -11.28 -7.06
CA TYR A 45 -8.07 -11.38 -8.47
C TYR A 45 -7.37 -10.13 -8.96
N LEU A 46 -7.89 -8.95 -8.60
CA LEU A 46 -7.26 -7.67 -8.96
C LEU A 46 -5.91 -7.51 -8.23
N ALA A 47 -5.88 -7.77 -6.92
CA ALA A 47 -4.67 -7.67 -6.13
C ALA A 47 -3.54 -8.57 -6.67
N LEU A 48 -3.85 -9.84 -6.98
CA LEU A 48 -2.87 -10.77 -7.55
C LEU A 48 -2.41 -10.36 -8.95
N ALA A 49 -3.32 -9.87 -9.80
CA ALA A 49 -2.98 -9.43 -11.15
C ALA A 49 -1.99 -8.26 -11.11
N VAL A 50 -2.27 -7.21 -10.34
CA VAL A 50 -1.38 -6.03 -10.25
C VAL A 50 -0.05 -6.36 -9.56
N CYS A 51 -0.05 -7.20 -8.51
CA CYS A 51 1.18 -7.63 -7.84
C CYS A 51 2.08 -8.45 -8.77
N LEU A 52 1.51 -9.38 -9.54
CA LEU A 52 2.25 -10.17 -10.50
C LEU A 52 2.82 -9.30 -11.62
N ALA A 53 2.01 -8.40 -12.17
CA ALA A 53 2.44 -7.49 -13.24
C ALA A 53 3.56 -6.57 -12.78
N ALA A 54 3.45 -5.96 -11.60
CA ALA A 54 4.51 -5.13 -11.01
C ALA A 54 5.83 -5.91 -10.83
N GLY A 55 5.74 -7.17 -10.38
CA GLY A 55 6.92 -8.03 -10.26
C GLY A 55 7.57 -8.36 -11.60
N LEU A 56 6.77 -8.65 -12.63
CA LEU A 56 7.24 -8.92 -13.99
C LEU A 56 7.86 -7.67 -14.64
N ASP A 57 7.21 -6.51 -14.51
CA ASP A 57 7.75 -5.22 -15.00
C ASP A 57 9.11 -4.92 -14.37
N GLY A 58 9.25 -5.12 -13.06
CA GLY A 58 10.52 -4.94 -12.36
C GLY A 58 11.63 -5.86 -12.90
N MET A 59 11.30 -7.11 -13.25
CA MET A 59 12.25 -8.04 -13.86
C MET A 59 12.61 -7.65 -15.30
N GLU A 60 11.64 -7.28 -16.12
CA GLU A 60 11.86 -6.85 -17.50
C GLU A 60 12.72 -5.59 -17.58
N ARG A 61 12.44 -4.62 -16.72
CA ARG A 61 13.20 -3.37 -16.61
C ARG A 61 14.52 -3.55 -15.87
N LYS A 62 14.78 -4.73 -15.30
CA LYS A 62 15.98 -5.03 -14.52
C LYS A 62 16.20 -4.03 -13.38
N LEU A 63 15.12 -3.69 -12.68
CA LEU A 63 15.19 -2.77 -11.55
C LEU A 63 16.03 -3.37 -10.42
N THR A 64 16.86 -2.53 -9.82
CA THR A 64 17.61 -2.89 -8.62
C THR A 64 16.77 -2.47 -7.42
N PRO A 65 16.48 -3.39 -6.47
CA PRO A 65 15.81 -3.02 -5.24
C PRO A 65 16.61 -1.96 -4.46
N PRO A 66 15.96 -1.09 -3.68
CA PRO A 66 16.66 -0.23 -2.73
C PRO A 66 17.41 -1.06 -1.68
N GLU A 67 18.18 -0.41 -0.81
CA GLU A 67 18.86 -1.09 0.28
C GLU A 67 17.87 -1.77 1.25
N GLU A 68 18.27 -2.90 1.79
CA GLU A 68 17.48 -3.63 2.79
C GLU A 68 17.37 -2.81 4.08
N ILE A 69 16.16 -2.69 4.63
CA ILE A 69 15.94 -2.02 5.91
C ILE A 69 15.88 -3.05 7.03
N THR A 70 16.89 -3.07 7.87
CA THR A 70 17.01 -4.01 9.01
C THR A 70 16.46 -3.44 10.32
N GLU A 71 16.37 -2.12 10.42
CA GLU A 71 15.87 -1.40 11.60
C GLU A 71 14.34 -1.39 11.67
N ASN A 72 13.81 -1.21 12.89
CA ASN A 72 12.35 -1.12 13.07
C ASN A 72 11.82 0.21 12.53
N ILE A 73 11.17 0.18 11.36
CA ILE A 73 10.67 1.38 10.68
C ILE A 73 9.63 2.12 11.53
N PHE A 74 8.89 1.43 12.40
CA PHE A 74 7.89 2.07 13.27
C PHE A 74 8.52 2.96 14.35
N GLU A 75 9.81 2.80 14.65
CA GLU A 75 10.56 3.61 15.60
C GLU A 75 11.26 4.80 14.94
N MET A 76 11.37 4.78 13.61
CA MET A 76 11.98 5.86 12.84
C MET A 76 11.05 7.08 12.78
N ASN A 77 11.63 8.27 12.94
CA ASN A 77 10.94 9.53 12.63
C ASN A 77 10.90 9.80 11.11
N ALA A 78 10.19 10.84 10.69
CA ALA A 78 10.02 11.16 9.27
C ALA A 78 11.34 11.48 8.55
N ASP A 79 12.25 12.20 9.23
CA ASP A 79 13.55 12.58 8.65
C ASP A 79 14.45 11.36 8.47
N GLU A 80 14.43 10.43 9.42
CA GLU A 80 15.17 9.15 9.33
C GLU A 80 14.65 8.28 8.19
N ARG A 81 13.33 8.18 8.02
CA ARG A 81 12.73 7.45 6.89
C ARG A 81 13.11 8.10 5.56
N ALA A 82 13.01 9.41 5.46
CA ALA A 82 13.40 10.14 4.24
C ALA A 82 14.88 9.95 3.90
N ALA A 83 15.76 9.95 4.89
CA ALA A 83 17.19 9.71 4.70
C ALA A 83 17.49 8.29 4.18
N CYS A 84 16.65 7.31 4.53
CA CYS A 84 16.71 5.93 4.01
C CYS A 84 15.95 5.74 2.69
N GLY A 85 15.34 6.79 2.13
CA GLY A 85 14.54 6.68 0.90
C GLY A 85 13.25 5.86 1.07
N ILE A 86 12.72 5.79 2.30
CA ILE A 86 11.50 5.06 2.60
C ILE A 86 10.30 5.99 2.39
N GLU A 87 9.46 5.64 1.44
CA GLU A 87 8.20 6.33 1.15
C GLU A 87 7.05 5.74 1.98
N ASP A 88 6.10 6.59 2.35
CA ASP A 88 4.87 6.17 3.01
C ASP A 88 3.85 5.64 1.97
N LEU A 89 3.07 4.64 2.35
CA LEU A 89 1.88 4.26 1.57
C LEU A 89 0.83 5.37 1.66
N PRO A 90 -0.07 5.49 0.66
CA PRO A 90 -1.19 6.41 0.72
C PRO A 90 -1.96 6.29 2.03
N ASP A 91 -2.29 7.42 2.65
CA ASP A 91 -2.95 7.49 3.96
C ASP A 91 -4.47 7.68 3.87
N SER A 92 -4.98 7.88 2.67
CA SER A 92 -6.40 8.01 2.35
C SER A 92 -6.75 7.24 1.08
N LEU A 93 -8.06 7.02 0.86
CA LEU A 93 -8.56 6.43 -0.38
C LEU A 93 -8.31 7.36 -1.57
N GLU A 94 -8.42 8.68 -1.37
CA GLU A 94 -8.11 9.70 -2.37
C GLU A 94 -6.65 9.59 -2.84
N HIS A 95 -5.69 9.63 -1.91
CA HIS A 95 -4.28 9.50 -2.26
C HIS A 95 -3.93 8.13 -2.88
N ALA A 96 -4.67 7.08 -2.51
CA ALA A 96 -4.49 5.78 -3.14
C ALA A 96 -5.01 5.76 -4.58
N LEU A 97 -6.09 6.50 -4.89
CA LEU A 97 -6.58 6.69 -6.25
C LEU A 97 -5.60 7.52 -7.08
N ASP A 98 -5.10 8.63 -6.55
CA ASP A 98 -4.07 9.45 -7.21
C ASP A 98 -2.86 8.60 -7.60
N ALA A 99 -2.38 7.75 -6.69
CA ALA A 99 -1.26 6.85 -6.94
C ALA A 99 -1.58 5.79 -8.02
N LEU A 100 -2.81 5.26 -8.02
CA LEU A 100 -3.27 4.31 -9.04
C LEU A 100 -3.31 4.95 -10.43
N GLU A 101 -3.80 6.20 -10.51
CA GLU A 101 -3.92 6.94 -11.77
C GLU A 101 -2.56 7.42 -12.31
N ALA A 102 -1.61 7.69 -11.42
CA ALA A 102 -0.26 8.09 -11.78
C ALA A 102 0.58 6.94 -12.37
N ASP A 103 0.18 5.67 -12.14
CA ASP A 103 0.93 4.51 -12.62
C ASP A 103 0.30 3.90 -13.89
N PRO A 104 0.92 4.11 -15.08
CA PRO A 104 0.39 3.59 -16.34
C PRO A 104 0.33 2.06 -16.39
N LEU A 105 1.17 1.35 -15.63
CA LEU A 105 1.13 -0.11 -15.55
C LEU A 105 -0.21 -0.60 -15.02
N MET A 106 -0.80 0.12 -14.05
CA MET A 106 -2.09 -0.25 -13.46
C MET A 106 -3.21 -0.18 -14.49
N ALA A 107 -3.22 0.87 -15.32
CA ALA A 107 -4.21 1.01 -16.41
C ALA A 107 -4.07 -0.11 -17.46
N GLU A 108 -2.84 -0.48 -17.80
CA GLU A 108 -2.55 -1.57 -18.76
C GLU A 108 -3.03 -2.93 -18.22
N VAL A 109 -2.68 -3.25 -16.97
CA VAL A 109 -2.97 -4.55 -16.34
C VAL A 109 -4.45 -4.76 -16.11
N LEU A 110 -5.15 -3.75 -15.63
CA LEU A 110 -6.59 -3.82 -15.35
C LEU A 110 -7.43 -3.74 -16.63
N GLY A 111 -6.89 -3.15 -17.67
CA GLY A 111 -7.60 -2.85 -18.91
C GLY A 111 -8.65 -1.74 -18.74
N PRO A 112 -9.06 -1.11 -19.85
CA PRO A 112 -9.82 0.14 -19.80
C PRO A 112 -11.17 0.01 -19.08
N HIS A 113 -11.83 -1.14 -19.18
CA HIS A 113 -13.15 -1.32 -18.54
C HIS A 113 -13.02 -1.41 -17.03
N ILE A 114 -12.19 -2.32 -16.52
CA ILE A 114 -12.04 -2.54 -15.06
C ILE A 114 -11.43 -1.29 -14.42
N TYR A 115 -10.40 -0.72 -15.03
CA TYR A 115 -9.73 0.48 -14.55
C TYR A 115 -10.72 1.63 -14.35
N THR A 116 -11.49 1.98 -15.39
CA THR A 116 -12.45 3.09 -15.32
C THR A 116 -13.56 2.82 -14.29
N GLN A 117 -14.11 1.59 -14.26
CA GLN A 117 -15.19 1.26 -13.31
C GLN A 117 -14.70 1.21 -11.86
N TYR A 118 -13.46 0.78 -11.65
CA TYR A 118 -12.87 0.73 -10.32
C TYR A 118 -12.64 2.13 -9.76
N ILE A 119 -12.03 3.03 -10.55
CA ILE A 119 -11.82 4.43 -10.17
C ILE A 119 -13.15 5.10 -9.84
N ALA A 120 -14.09 5.11 -10.78
CA ALA A 120 -15.40 5.76 -10.58
C ALA A 120 -16.15 5.22 -9.36
N GLY A 121 -16.03 3.91 -9.07
CA GLY A 121 -16.62 3.31 -7.89
C GLY A 121 -15.95 3.77 -6.59
N LYS A 122 -14.63 3.92 -6.59
CA LYS A 122 -13.87 4.34 -5.41
C LYS A 122 -13.92 5.85 -5.15
N GLU A 123 -13.98 6.66 -6.18
CA GLU A 123 -14.27 8.10 -6.06
C GLU A 123 -15.61 8.34 -5.37
N LYS A 124 -16.63 7.63 -5.81
CA LYS A 124 -17.96 7.71 -5.18
C LYS A 124 -17.95 7.26 -3.71
N GLU A 125 -17.22 6.19 -3.39
CA GLU A 125 -17.04 5.70 -2.02
C GLU A 125 -16.37 6.75 -1.14
N TRP A 126 -15.35 7.44 -1.67
CA TRP A 126 -14.66 8.53 -0.99
C TRP A 126 -15.57 9.74 -0.76
N GLU A 127 -16.33 10.18 -1.76
CA GLU A 127 -17.31 11.25 -1.62
C GLU A 127 -18.36 10.92 -0.55
N GLU A 128 -18.89 9.70 -0.56
CA GLU A 128 -19.85 9.24 0.44
C GLU A 128 -19.23 9.23 1.85
N TYR A 129 -17.98 8.84 1.99
CA TYR A 129 -17.27 8.85 3.27
C TYR A 129 -17.07 10.28 3.78
N CYS A 130 -16.58 11.19 2.93
CA CYS A 130 -16.30 12.59 3.29
C CYS A 130 -17.54 13.38 3.69
N THR A 131 -18.70 12.99 3.19
CA THR A 131 -19.99 13.67 3.52
C THR A 131 -20.65 13.14 4.79
N ARG A 132 -20.12 12.07 5.40
CA ARG A 132 -20.72 11.47 6.61
C ARG A 132 -20.15 12.10 7.88
N VAL A 133 -21.05 12.47 8.78
CA VAL A 133 -20.68 12.86 10.14
C VAL A 133 -20.48 11.60 10.98
N SER A 134 -19.30 11.45 11.55
CA SER A 134 -18.95 10.29 12.37
C SER A 134 -19.54 10.39 13.79
N SER A 135 -19.73 9.23 14.45
CA SER A 135 -20.13 9.20 15.85
C SER A 135 -19.11 9.89 16.79
N TRP A 136 -17.86 9.88 16.40
CA TRP A 136 -16.79 10.59 17.13
C TRP A 136 -16.98 12.11 17.05
N GLU A 137 -17.26 12.65 15.86
CA GLU A 137 -17.52 14.09 15.68
C GLU A 137 -18.76 14.53 16.46
N ILE A 138 -19.83 13.73 16.39
CA ILE A 138 -21.04 13.99 17.17
C ILE A 138 -20.73 14.02 18.67
N ALA A 139 -20.03 13.02 19.18
CA ALA A 139 -19.70 12.96 20.60
C ALA A 139 -18.76 14.09 21.03
N LYS A 140 -17.85 14.52 20.15
CA LYS A 140 -16.86 15.56 20.47
C LYS A 140 -17.42 16.97 20.36
N TYR A 141 -18.22 17.25 19.33
CA TYR A 141 -18.60 18.63 19.00
C TYR A 141 -20.03 18.99 19.46
N MET A 142 -20.97 18.04 19.51
CA MET A 142 -22.35 18.32 19.95
C MET A 142 -22.46 18.77 21.43
N VAL A 143 -21.46 18.48 22.25
CA VAL A 143 -21.43 18.92 23.66
C VAL A 143 -20.82 20.31 23.85
N LEU A 144 -20.28 20.91 22.79
CA LEU A 144 -19.65 22.22 22.80
C LEU A 144 -20.58 23.35 22.34
N TYR A 145 -21.72 23.00 21.75
CA TYR A 145 -22.75 23.85 21.20
C TYR A 145 -24.11 23.41 21.70
#